data_8196cfbceb68babec69fcd17e005c287
#
_entry.id   8196cfbceb68babec69fcd17e005c287
#
_cell.length_a   1.000
_cell.length_b   1.000
_cell.length_c   1.000
_cell.angle_alpha   90.00
_cell.angle_beta   90.00
_cell.angle_gamma   90.00
#
_symmetry.space_group_name_H-M   'P 1'
#
loop_
_entity.id
_entity.type
_entity.pdbx_description
1 polymer ?
#
loop_
_entity_poly.entity_id
_entity_poly.type
_entity_poly.pdbx_seq_one_letter_code
_entity_poly.pdbx_strand_id
1 'polypeptide(L)'
;MKKYLMVIASYPDWRQEFFKTHMSSRNKEYCQIHGFEYIEITEKLEPVRGKIGWIKPFKVQQLLKTTLKDGDILTCLDADMAIVKKDIQYIPSSAKSFAYSIDSGNTHCMGSYSIRVNDWSRKLFDLIVDEDRYKNLHNQLTIHERFGTYSSFWEGFYDQASWYSLAGIKRHSDKPFWEYSDYGWHSDKTLTGEVNEWCKYSLEELYEHVEILPTAWNVTELEGESSCEFLINKTPKEDVFIRHFAGGQQWRKEWFEK
;
A
#
# COMPACT_ATOMS: atom_id res chain seq x y z
N MET A 1 0.97 -5.85 -23.65
CA MET A 1 0.76 -5.26 -22.31
C MET A 1 -0.63 -5.61 -21.85
N LYS A 2 -0.72 -6.42 -20.82
CA LYS A 2 -1.98 -6.71 -20.11
C LYS A 2 -2.02 -5.92 -18.81
N LYS A 3 -3.22 -5.69 -18.29
CA LYS A 3 -3.46 -5.00 -17.04
C LYS A 3 -4.23 -5.91 -16.09
N TYR A 4 -3.80 -5.97 -14.84
CA TYR A 4 -4.39 -6.80 -13.80
C TYR A 4 -4.72 -5.96 -12.57
N LEU A 5 -5.87 -6.18 -11.98
CA LEU A 5 -6.24 -5.66 -10.66
C LEU A 5 -6.39 -6.84 -9.70
N MET A 6 -5.55 -6.88 -8.66
CA MET A 6 -5.57 -7.92 -7.66
C MET A 6 -6.07 -7.39 -6.32
N VAL A 7 -6.99 -8.15 -5.71
CA VAL A 7 -7.42 -7.95 -4.33
C VAL A 7 -7.41 -9.29 -3.60
N ILE A 8 -6.85 -9.28 -2.40
CA ILE A 8 -6.85 -10.45 -1.50
C ILE A 8 -7.75 -10.14 -0.31
N ALA A 9 -8.89 -10.81 -0.23
CA ALA A 9 -9.87 -10.69 0.83
C ALA A 9 -9.95 -11.99 1.68
N SER A 10 -8.79 -12.58 1.97
CA SER A 10 -8.65 -13.77 2.79
C SER A 10 -8.66 -13.42 4.29
N TYR A 11 -9.78 -12.89 4.77
CA TYR A 11 -9.97 -12.43 6.15
C TYR A 11 -11.09 -13.21 6.85
N PRO A 12 -11.28 -13.03 8.17
CA PRO A 12 -12.44 -13.53 8.88
C PRO A 12 -13.76 -13.11 8.22
N ASP A 13 -14.79 -13.95 8.34
CA ASP A 13 -16.05 -13.93 7.58
C ASP A 13 -16.69 -12.55 7.38
N TRP A 14 -16.69 -11.69 8.41
CA TRP A 14 -17.31 -10.38 8.32
C TRP A 14 -16.60 -9.39 7.37
N ARG A 15 -15.26 -9.48 7.26
CA ARG A 15 -14.50 -8.66 6.30
C ARG A 15 -14.72 -9.13 4.88
N GLN A 16 -14.85 -10.45 4.69
CA GLN A 16 -15.18 -11.01 3.39
C GLN A 16 -16.58 -10.60 2.94
N GLU A 17 -17.56 -10.63 3.84
CA GLU A 17 -18.92 -10.17 3.53
C GLU A 17 -18.95 -8.70 3.13
N PHE A 18 -18.28 -7.83 3.89
CA PHE A 18 -18.14 -6.42 3.56
C PHE A 18 -17.49 -6.21 2.19
N PHE A 19 -16.39 -6.92 1.93
CA PHE A 19 -15.71 -6.87 0.64
C PHE A 19 -16.62 -7.30 -0.52
N LYS A 20 -17.29 -8.44 -0.40
CA LYS A 20 -18.19 -8.97 -1.42
C LYS A 20 -19.36 -8.02 -1.70
N THR A 21 -19.92 -7.42 -0.65
CA THR A 21 -21.09 -6.54 -0.77
C THR A 21 -20.74 -5.18 -1.39
N HIS A 22 -19.61 -4.60 -1.02
CA HIS A 22 -19.34 -3.19 -1.33
C HIS A 22 -18.17 -2.96 -2.29
N MET A 23 -17.16 -3.84 -2.32
CA MET A 23 -15.93 -3.62 -3.07
C MET A 23 -15.83 -4.42 -4.35
N SER A 24 -16.18 -5.71 -4.30
CA SER A 24 -15.96 -6.63 -5.43
C SER A 24 -16.66 -6.18 -6.71
N SER A 25 -17.92 -5.73 -6.64
CA SER A 25 -18.66 -5.23 -7.80
C SER A 25 -18.04 -3.96 -8.41
N ARG A 26 -17.57 -3.04 -7.57
CA ARG A 26 -16.89 -1.80 -7.99
C ARG A 26 -15.59 -2.09 -8.71
N ASN A 27 -14.81 -3.02 -8.18
CA ASN A 27 -13.56 -3.44 -8.77
C ASN A 27 -13.78 -4.13 -10.12
N LYS A 28 -14.81 -4.99 -10.24
CA LYS A 28 -15.20 -5.63 -11.51
C LYS A 28 -15.62 -4.61 -12.56
N GLU A 29 -16.44 -3.64 -12.18
CA GLU A 29 -16.86 -2.56 -13.09
C GLU A 29 -15.66 -1.73 -13.56
N TYR A 30 -14.77 -1.33 -12.65
CA TYR A 30 -13.53 -0.64 -12.98
C TYR A 30 -12.67 -1.44 -13.96
N CYS A 31 -12.52 -2.75 -13.73
CA CYS A 31 -11.78 -3.63 -14.61
C CYS A 31 -12.40 -3.70 -16.01
N GLN A 32 -13.72 -3.75 -16.11
CA GLN A 32 -14.43 -3.73 -17.38
C GLN A 32 -14.20 -2.43 -18.15
N ILE A 33 -14.34 -1.28 -17.48
CA ILE A 33 -14.12 0.05 -18.09
C ILE A 33 -12.72 0.18 -18.68
N HIS A 34 -11.70 -0.30 -17.97
CA HIS A 34 -10.31 -0.06 -18.33
C HIS A 34 -9.58 -1.27 -18.94
N GLY A 35 -10.28 -2.38 -19.15
CA GLY A 35 -9.69 -3.60 -19.72
C GLY A 35 -8.64 -4.25 -18.83
N PHE A 36 -8.91 -4.31 -17.51
CA PHE A 36 -8.11 -5.08 -16.56
C PHE A 36 -8.65 -6.52 -16.44
N GLU A 37 -7.74 -7.49 -16.30
CA GLU A 37 -8.07 -8.81 -15.80
C GLU A 37 -8.20 -8.73 -14.27
N TYR A 38 -9.34 -9.16 -13.70
CA TYR A 38 -9.58 -9.08 -12.26
C TYR A 38 -9.15 -10.35 -11.54
N ILE A 39 -8.28 -10.24 -10.56
CA ILE A 39 -7.82 -11.32 -9.69
C ILE A 39 -8.39 -11.09 -8.29
N GLU A 40 -9.42 -11.84 -7.94
CA GLU A 40 -10.08 -11.81 -6.64
C GLU A 40 -9.77 -13.09 -5.87
N ILE A 41 -9.10 -12.97 -4.73
CA ILE A 41 -8.74 -14.10 -3.88
C ILE A 41 -9.54 -13.98 -2.58
N THR A 42 -10.57 -14.81 -2.43
CA THR A 42 -11.48 -14.82 -1.27
C THR A 42 -11.42 -16.12 -0.48
N GLU A 43 -10.73 -17.14 -1.00
CA GLU A 43 -10.49 -18.38 -0.25
C GLU A 43 -9.63 -18.13 0.99
N LYS A 44 -9.85 -18.92 2.02
CA LYS A 44 -9.01 -18.89 3.22
C LYS A 44 -7.61 -19.37 2.85
N LEU A 45 -6.66 -18.48 2.96
CA LEU A 45 -5.25 -18.77 2.76
C LEU A 45 -4.55 -18.96 4.11
N GLU A 46 -3.58 -19.87 4.14
CA GLU A 46 -2.73 -20.02 5.32
C GLU A 46 -1.82 -18.79 5.49
N PRO A 47 -1.67 -18.32 6.73
CA PRO A 47 -0.79 -17.20 7.02
C PRO A 47 0.66 -17.47 6.59
N VAL A 48 1.27 -16.52 5.92
CA VAL A 48 2.71 -16.55 5.63
C VAL A 48 3.45 -15.93 6.81
N ARG A 49 4.52 -16.57 7.29
CA ARG A 49 5.26 -16.13 8.48
C ARG A 49 4.35 -15.91 9.71
N GLY A 50 3.30 -16.73 9.83
CA GLY A 50 2.31 -16.60 10.90
C GLY A 50 1.39 -15.39 10.83
N LYS A 51 1.42 -14.60 9.76
CA LYS A 51 0.64 -13.36 9.59
C LYS A 51 -0.04 -13.32 8.22
N ILE A 52 -1.32 -12.92 8.20
CA ILE A 52 -2.12 -12.80 6.97
C ILE A 52 -1.59 -11.70 6.04
N GLY A 53 -1.10 -10.60 6.59
CA GLY A 53 -0.62 -9.46 5.79
C GLY A 53 0.56 -9.78 4.87
N TRP A 54 1.33 -10.83 5.13
CA TRP A 54 2.40 -11.29 4.24
C TRP A 54 1.89 -12.00 2.98
N ILE A 55 0.63 -12.43 2.94
CA ILE A 55 0.07 -13.13 1.78
C ILE A 55 0.15 -12.25 0.52
N LYS A 56 -0.21 -10.97 0.62
CA LYS A 56 -0.23 -10.05 -0.53
C LYS A 56 1.14 -9.93 -1.20
N PRO A 57 2.23 -9.53 -0.52
CA PRO A 57 3.52 -9.39 -1.17
C PRO A 57 4.09 -10.69 -1.71
N PHE A 58 3.87 -11.84 -1.05
CA PHE A 58 4.27 -13.14 -1.60
C PHE A 58 3.49 -13.51 -2.85
N LYS A 59 2.18 -13.21 -2.90
CA LYS A 59 1.36 -13.46 -4.08
C LYS A 59 1.79 -12.58 -5.26
N VAL A 60 2.10 -11.33 -4.99
CA VAL A 60 2.67 -10.41 -6.00
C VAL A 60 3.97 -10.96 -6.55
N GLN A 61 4.93 -11.32 -5.68
CA GLN A 61 6.19 -11.92 -6.12
C GLN A 61 5.96 -13.17 -6.98
N GLN A 62 5.06 -14.05 -6.56
CA GLN A 62 4.71 -15.24 -7.34
C GLN A 62 4.24 -14.87 -8.74
N LEU A 63 3.29 -13.94 -8.87
CA LEU A 63 2.76 -13.50 -10.15
C LEU A 63 3.83 -12.87 -11.04
N LEU A 64 4.69 -12.03 -10.47
CA LEU A 64 5.82 -11.40 -11.19
C LEU A 64 6.80 -12.43 -11.75
N LYS A 65 6.99 -13.57 -11.08
CA LYS A 65 7.91 -14.63 -11.50
C LYS A 65 7.31 -15.62 -12.49
N THR A 66 6.02 -15.90 -12.37
CA THR A 66 5.44 -17.07 -13.07
C THR A 66 4.41 -16.73 -14.13
N THR A 67 3.75 -15.59 -14.04
CA THR A 67 2.54 -15.29 -14.83
C THR A 67 2.68 -14.04 -15.67
N LEU A 68 3.20 -12.97 -15.07
CA LEU A 68 3.25 -11.66 -15.70
C LEU A 68 4.50 -11.49 -16.58
N LYS A 69 4.32 -10.80 -17.70
CA LYS A 69 5.38 -10.52 -18.67
C LYS A 69 5.84 -9.09 -18.58
N ASP A 70 7.03 -8.81 -19.07
CA ASP A 70 7.56 -7.44 -19.13
C ASP A 70 6.60 -6.50 -19.84
N GLY A 71 6.42 -5.34 -19.24
CA GLY A 71 5.48 -4.33 -19.66
C GLY A 71 4.05 -4.51 -19.14
N ASP A 72 3.65 -5.68 -18.62
CA ASP A 72 2.33 -5.84 -17.99
C ASP A 72 2.20 -4.95 -16.74
N ILE A 73 0.96 -4.63 -16.39
CA ILE A 73 0.64 -3.82 -15.21
C ILE A 73 -0.09 -4.69 -14.19
N LEU A 74 0.36 -4.66 -12.95
CA LEU A 74 -0.34 -5.24 -11.81
C LEU A 74 -0.68 -4.15 -10.81
N THR A 75 -1.96 -3.86 -10.63
CA THR A 75 -2.46 -2.99 -9.56
C THR A 75 -2.98 -3.85 -8.42
N CYS A 76 -2.57 -3.53 -7.19
CA CYS A 76 -2.99 -4.21 -5.97
C CYS A 76 -3.73 -3.25 -5.07
N LEU A 77 -4.84 -3.69 -4.51
CA LEU A 77 -5.61 -2.97 -3.51
C LEU A 77 -5.85 -3.86 -2.29
N ASP A 78 -5.82 -3.26 -1.11
CA ASP A 78 -6.32 -3.92 0.08
C ASP A 78 -7.85 -4.10 0.00
N ALA A 79 -8.36 -5.13 0.67
CA ALA A 79 -9.78 -5.49 0.60
C ALA A 79 -10.72 -4.44 1.23
N ASP A 80 -10.18 -3.47 1.95
CA ASP A 80 -10.90 -2.37 2.55
C ASP A 80 -10.74 -1.04 1.77
N MET A 81 -10.33 -1.14 0.51
CA MET A 81 -10.23 0.00 -0.41
C MET A 81 -11.33 -0.01 -1.47
N ALA A 82 -12.02 1.11 -1.62
CA ALA A 82 -13.06 1.31 -2.64
C ALA A 82 -12.57 2.26 -3.74
N ILE A 83 -12.62 1.82 -4.99
CA ILE A 83 -12.46 2.70 -6.14
C ILE A 83 -13.70 3.59 -6.24
N VAL A 84 -13.52 4.91 -6.12
CA VAL A 84 -14.58 5.92 -6.15
C VAL A 84 -14.70 6.50 -7.56
N LYS A 85 -13.61 7.04 -8.10
CA LYS A 85 -13.55 7.53 -9.48
C LYS A 85 -13.14 6.41 -10.42
N LYS A 86 -14.10 5.92 -11.18
CA LYS A 86 -13.88 4.79 -12.10
C LYS A 86 -13.41 5.20 -13.49
N ASP A 87 -13.38 6.48 -13.80
CA ASP A 87 -12.95 7.06 -15.07
C ASP A 87 -11.42 7.25 -15.17
N ILE A 88 -10.70 7.10 -14.06
CA ILE A 88 -9.25 7.29 -13.98
C ILE A 88 -8.53 5.97 -13.77
N GLN A 89 -7.50 5.70 -14.57
CA GLN A 89 -6.68 4.50 -14.44
C GLN A 89 -5.61 4.67 -13.36
N TYR A 90 -5.57 3.72 -12.41
CA TYR A 90 -4.50 3.58 -11.44
C TYR A 90 -3.36 2.72 -12.00
N ILE A 91 -2.44 3.35 -12.72
CA ILE A 91 -1.25 2.71 -13.29
C ILE A 91 -0.06 3.65 -13.14
N PRO A 92 1.19 3.12 -13.06
CA PRO A 92 2.37 3.97 -13.07
C PRO A 92 2.46 4.75 -14.38
N SER A 93 3.00 5.96 -14.34
CA SER A 93 3.37 6.69 -15.56
C SER A 93 4.30 5.84 -16.43
N SER A 94 4.36 6.11 -17.73
CA SER A 94 5.07 5.25 -18.68
C SER A 94 6.55 5.04 -18.36
N ALA A 95 7.17 6.00 -17.68
CA ALA A 95 8.57 5.93 -17.27
C ALA A 95 8.80 5.22 -15.93
N LYS A 96 7.73 4.93 -15.15
CA LYS A 96 7.86 4.41 -13.79
C LYS A 96 7.56 2.92 -13.70
N SER A 97 8.26 2.25 -12.78
CA SER A 97 8.10 0.81 -12.53
C SER A 97 7.16 0.52 -11.37
N PHE A 98 7.01 1.47 -10.45
CA PHE A 98 6.22 1.32 -9.23
C PHE A 98 5.54 2.63 -8.87
N ALA A 99 4.25 2.58 -8.61
CA ALA A 99 3.46 3.71 -8.13
C ALA A 99 2.69 3.31 -6.88
N TYR A 100 2.71 4.15 -5.86
CA TYR A 100 1.92 4.00 -4.64
C TYR A 100 1.51 5.38 -4.14
N SER A 101 0.64 5.44 -3.14
CA SER A 101 0.10 6.70 -2.66
C SER A 101 0.41 6.95 -1.19
N ILE A 102 0.40 8.23 -0.83
CA ILE A 102 0.41 8.70 0.55
C ILE A 102 -1.04 8.72 1.04
N ASP A 103 -1.28 8.24 2.26
CA ASP A 103 -2.60 8.31 2.89
C ASP A 103 -2.89 9.67 3.55
N SER A 104 -4.07 9.82 4.16
CA SER A 104 -4.46 11.07 4.84
C SER A 104 -3.57 11.44 6.03
N GLY A 105 -2.81 10.50 6.57
CA GLY A 105 -1.81 10.73 7.62
C GLY A 105 -0.41 11.06 7.08
N ASN A 106 -0.26 11.35 5.80
CA ASN A 106 1.05 11.47 5.12
C ASN A 106 1.91 10.21 5.22
N THR A 107 1.29 9.05 5.38
CA THR A 107 2.00 7.78 5.47
C THR A 107 2.18 7.20 4.06
N HIS A 108 3.37 6.78 3.73
CA HIS A 108 3.64 6.02 2.50
C HIS A 108 2.97 4.65 2.59
N CYS A 109 1.79 4.53 1.99
CA CYS A 109 0.91 3.40 2.25
C CYS A 109 1.01 2.34 1.15
N MET A 110 1.28 1.11 1.55
CA MET A 110 1.31 -0.06 0.67
C MET A 110 -0.06 -0.76 0.56
N GLY A 111 -1.13 -0.13 1.04
CA GLY A 111 -2.50 -0.64 0.85
C GLY A 111 -2.96 -0.61 -0.60
N SER A 112 -2.50 0.40 -1.36
CA SER A 112 -2.69 0.48 -2.81
C SER A 112 -1.38 0.77 -3.53
N TYR A 113 -1.08 0.01 -4.56
CA TYR A 113 0.06 0.25 -5.44
C TYR A 113 -0.13 -0.37 -6.81
N SER A 114 0.60 0.13 -7.79
CA SER A 114 0.61 -0.39 -9.14
C SER A 114 2.04 -0.59 -9.63
N ILE A 115 2.25 -1.69 -10.34
CA ILE A 115 3.56 -2.18 -10.77
C ILE A 115 3.55 -2.29 -12.29
N ARG A 116 4.54 -1.71 -12.95
CA ARG A 116 4.93 -2.08 -14.31
C ARG A 116 5.96 -3.18 -14.21
N VAL A 117 5.67 -4.32 -14.82
CA VAL A 117 6.52 -5.51 -14.73
C VAL A 117 7.80 -5.30 -15.55
N ASN A 118 8.92 -5.36 -14.88
CA ASN A 118 10.27 -5.33 -15.42
C ASN A 118 11.27 -5.90 -14.39
N ASP A 119 12.54 -5.93 -14.71
CA ASP A 119 13.57 -6.47 -13.82
C ASP A 119 13.65 -5.72 -12.49
N TRP A 120 13.50 -4.39 -12.51
CA TRP A 120 13.52 -3.59 -11.28
C TRP A 120 12.36 -3.95 -10.34
N SER A 121 11.15 -4.03 -10.87
CA SER A 121 9.97 -4.37 -10.05
C SER A 121 10.01 -5.82 -9.54
N ARG A 122 10.55 -6.77 -10.29
CA ARG A 122 10.79 -8.13 -9.79
C ARG A 122 11.79 -8.15 -8.65
N LYS A 123 12.92 -7.45 -8.80
CA LYS A 123 13.92 -7.31 -7.75
C LYS A 123 13.34 -6.64 -6.50
N LEU A 124 12.50 -5.61 -6.66
CA LEU A 124 11.80 -4.96 -5.54
C LEU A 124 11.03 -5.98 -4.70
N PHE A 125 10.19 -6.80 -5.33
CA PHE A 125 9.37 -7.77 -4.59
C PHE A 125 10.17 -8.96 -4.09
N ASP A 126 11.28 -9.33 -4.71
CA ASP A 126 12.23 -10.28 -4.13
C ASP A 126 12.84 -9.75 -2.82
N LEU A 127 13.20 -8.48 -2.79
CA LEU A 127 13.72 -7.84 -1.58
C LEU A 127 12.64 -7.61 -0.51
N ILE A 128 11.40 -7.27 -0.90
CA ILE A 128 10.29 -7.10 0.06
C ILE A 128 10.02 -8.38 0.82
N VAL A 129 10.05 -9.54 0.15
CA VAL A 129 9.73 -10.84 0.77
C VAL A 129 10.98 -11.64 1.18
N ASP A 130 12.15 -11.04 1.12
CA ASP A 130 13.40 -11.70 1.49
C ASP A 130 13.38 -12.16 2.95
N GLU A 131 13.72 -13.43 3.21
CA GLU A 131 13.62 -14.05 4.51
C GLU A 131 14.69 -13.55 5.48
N ASP A 132 15.91 -13.34 5.00
CA ASP A 132 17.01 -12.88 5.83
C ASP A 132 16.81 -11.42 6.22
N ARG A 133 16.30 -10.59 5.29
CA ARG A 133 15.86 -9.23 5.61
C ARG A 133 14.75 -9.22 6.66
N TYR A 134 13.74 -10.06 6.50
CA TYR A 134 12.63 -10.16 7.46
C TYR A 134 13.11 -10.52 8.85
N LYS A 135 13.95 -11.55 9.00
CA LYS A 135 14.52 -11.97 10.29
C LYS A 135 15.33 -10.85 10.93
N ASN A 136 16.15 -10.18 10.15
CA ASN A 136 16.99 -9.09 10.63
C ASN A 136 16.15 -7.85 10.99
N LEU A 137 15.14 -7.51 10.19
CA LEU A 137 14.20 -6.45 10.48
C LEU A 137 13.43 -6.71 11.79
N HIS A 138 13.05 -7.96 12.05
CA HIS A 138 12.26 -8.33 13.23
C HIS A 138 13.09 -8.35 14.52
N ASN A 139 14.40 -8.62 14.42
CA ASN A 139 15.29 -8.82 15.56
C ASN A 139 16.06 -7.56 15.98
N GLN A 140 15.96 -6.43 15.27
CA GLN A 140 16.80 -5.27 15.55
C GLN A 140 16.07 -4.11 16.21
N LEU A 141 16.52 -3.75 17.40
CA LEU A 141 16.16 -2.53 18.14
C LEU A 141 16.35 -1.24 17.32
N THR A 142 17.35 -1.22 16.43
CA THR A 142 17.63 -0.10 15.52
C THR A 142 16.50 0.23 14.56
N ILE A 143 15.58 -0.69 14.34
CA ILE A 143 14.37 -0.44 13.56
C ILE A 143 13.39 0.42 14.35
N HIS A 144 13.27 0.21 15.64
CA HIS A 144 12.50 1.07 16.52
C HIS A 144 12.99 2.51 16.51
N GLU A 145 14.29 2.72 16.48
CA GLU A 145 14.89 4.06 16.37
C GLU A 145 14.64 4.71 15.00
N ARG A 146 14.66 3.92 13.93
CA ARG A 146 14.45 4.44 12.56
C ARG A 146 13.00 4.75 12.23
N PHE A 147 12.06 3.97 12.72
CA PHE A 147 10.67 4.00 12.29
C PHE A 147 9.67 4.27 13.43
N GLY A 148 10.16 4.53 14.64
CA GLY A 148 9.38 4.84 15.83
C GLY A 148 9.16 3.66 16.78
N THR A 149 8.88 3.98 18.02
CA THR A 149 8.97 3.15 19.23
C THR A 149 7.92 2.04 19.38
N TYR A 150 7.18 1.64 18.35
CA TYR A 150 6.12 0.63 18.48
C TYR A 150 6.51 -0.70 17.84
N SER A 151 6.80 -1.69 18.66
CA SER A 151 6.90 -3.08 18.22
C SER A 151 5.62 -3.60 17.54
N SER A 152 4.45 -3.16 18.04
CA SER A 152 3.15 -3.48 17.44
C SER A 152 2.92 -2.83 16.07
N PHE A 153 3.56 -1.71 15.79
CA PHE A 153 3.50 -1.04 14.50
C PHE A 153 4.15 -1.88 13.39
N TRP A 154 5.29 -2.48 13.68
CA TRP A 154 5.99 -3.37 12.75
C TRP A 154 5.27 -4.68 12.49
N GLU A 155 4.67 -5.24 13.51
CA GLU A 155 3.88 -6.45 13.36
C GLU A 155 2.65 -6.24 12.47
N GLY A 156 2.20 -4.99 12.29
CA GLY A 156 1.05 -4.61 11.49
C GLY A 156 1.34 -4.12 10.06
N PHE A 157 2.58 -3.79 9.70
CA PHE A 157 2.86 -3.09 8.42
C PHE A 157 3.59 -3.91 7.35
N TYR A 158 3.82 -5.16 7.55
CA TYR A 158 4.29 -6.19 6.60
C TYR A 158 5.14 -5.66 5.41
N ASP A 159 4.56 -5.59 4.23
CA ASP A 159 5.18 -5.08 3.01
C ASP A 159 5.53 -3.58 3.11
N GLN A 160 4.73 -2.79 3.79
CA GLN A 160 4.99 -1.37 4.01
C GLN A 160 6.27 -1.14 4.83
N ALA A 161 6.48 -1.91 5.89
CA ALA A 161 7.70 -1.82 6.69
C ALA A 161 8.94 -2.22 5.88
N SER A 162 8.82 -3.29 5.09
CA SER A 162 9.90 -3.71 4.19
C SER A 162 10.21 -2.64 3.14
N TRP A 163 9.18 -2.03 2.56
CA TRP A 163 9.33 -0.92 1.62
C TRP A 163 10.05 0.28 2.26
N TYR A 164 9.66 0.69 3.46
CA TYR A 164 10.30 1.79 4.17
C TYR A 164 11.80 1.56 4.37
N SER A 165 12.16 0.36 4.79
CA SER A 165 13.56 -0.01 4.94
C SER A 165 14.30 0.04 3.61
N LEU A 166 13.71 -0.49 2.52
CA LEU A 166 14.35 -0.52 1.21
C LEU A 166 14.56 0.88 0.62
N ALA A 167 13.58 1.74 0.75
CA ALA A 167 13.61 3.10 0.21
C ALA A 167 14.32 4.11 1.15
N GLY A 168 14.70 3.72 2.36
CA GLY A 168 15.29 4.63 3.33
C GLY A 168 14.32 5.69 3.85
N ILE A 169 13.01 5.37 3.86
CA ILE A 169 11.99 6.27 4.39
C ILE A 169 12.18 6.36 5.91
N LYS A 170 12.47 7.54 6.42
CA LYS A 170 12.63 7.81 7.85
C LYS A 170 11.42 8.54 8.40
N ARG A 171 11.04 8.19 9.59
CA ARG A 171 10.08 8.96 10.36
C ARG A 171 10.78 10.15 11.01
N HIS A 172 10.20 11.32 10.85
CA HIS A 172 10.85 12.59 11.16
C HIS A 172 10.76 13.04 12.60
N SER A 173 10.49 12.22 13.60
CA SER A 173 10.56 12.74 14.94
C SER A 173 10.76 11.71 16.04
N ASP A 174 11.36 12.19 17.10
CA ASP A 174 11.57 11.54 18.38
C ASP A 174 10.31 11.44 19.26
N LYS A 175 9.15 11.83 18.73
CA LYS A 175 7.87 11.84 19.45
C LYS A 175 7.00 10.62 19.11
N PRO A 176 6.19 10.12 20.04
CA PRO A 176 5.20 9.08 19.77
C PRO A 176 4.20 9.52 18.68
N PHE A 177 3.69 8.60 17.88
CA PHE A 177 2.90 8.92 16.69
C PHE A 177 1.59 9.67 17.00
N TRP A 178 1.04 9.58 18.19
CA TRP A 178 -0.12 10.33 18.65
C TRP A 178 0.15 11.77 19.09
N GLU A 179 1.42 12.18 19.20
CA GLU A 179 1.81 13.55 19.52
C GLU A 179 2.13 14.38 18.28
N TYR A 180 1.84 13.87 17.08
CA TYR A 180 2.17 14.55 15.84
C TYR A 180 1.03 15.41 15.32
N SER A 181 1.20 16.71 15.43
CA SER A 181 0.58 17.68 14.54
C SER A 181 1.27 17.72 13.16
N ASP A 182 2.44 17.13 13.06
CA ASP A 182 3.28 17.09 11.87
C ASP A 182 3.70 15.65 11.61
N TYR A 183 2.86 14.88 10.93
CA TYR A 183 3.28 13.63 10.33
C TYR A 183 4.22 13.95 9.17
N GLY A 184 5.47 14.23 9.50
CA GLY A 184 6.51 14.62 8.55
C GLY A 184 6.93 13.52 7.58
N TRP A 185 5.99 12.78 7.05
CA TRP A 185 6.18 11.81 5.99
C TRP A 185 6.06 12.49 4.63
N HIS A 186 6.86 13.52 4.41
CA HIS A 186 7.00 14.10 3.07
C HIS A 186 7.98 13.24 2.28
N SER A 187 7.56 12.76 1.14
CA SER A 187 8.34 11.89 0.26
C SER A 187 9.75 12.40 -0.01
N ASP A 188 9.87 13.68 -0.25
CA ASP A 188 11.14 14.37 -0.53
C ASP A 188 12.05 14.56 0.68
N LYS A 189 11.49 14.57 1.90
CA LYS A 189 12.23 14.75 3.16
C LYS A 189 12.53 13.45 3.89
N THR A 190 11.78 12.40 3.59
CA THR A 190 11.91 11.11 4.27
C THR A 190 12.80 10.12 3.54
N LEU A 191 12.95 10.25 2.23
CA LEU A 191 13.88 9.45 1.44
C LEU A 191 15.31 9.95 1.68
N THR A 192 16.16 9.12 2.26
CA THR A 192 17.55 9.49 2.52
C THR A 192 18.47 9.24 1.34
N GLY A 193 18.13 8.25 0.51
CA GLY A 193 18.91 7.85 -0.65
C GLY A 193 20.32 7.30 -0.36
N GLU A 194 20.68 7.15 0.90
CA GLU A 194 21.94 6.51 1.29
C GLU A 194 21.80 5.00 1.22
N VAL A 195 22.47 4.39 0.27
CA VAL A 195 22.51 2.91 0.16
C VAL A 195 23.36 2.33 1.29
N ASN A 196 22.78 1.40 2.02
CA ASN A 196 23.43 0.71 3.13
C ASN A 196 22.89 -0.74 3.25
N GLU A 197 23.14 -1.40 4.39
CA GLU A 197 22.64 -2.77 4.59
C GLU A 197 21.10 -2.89 4.58
N TRP A 198 20.37 -1.80 4.85
CA TRP A 198 18.91 -1.71 4.91
C TRP A 198 18.31 -1.03 3.69
N CYS A 199 18.74 0.19 3.41
CA CYS A 199 18.34 0.97 2.24
C CYS A 199 19.07 0.43 1.02
N LYS A 200 18.34 -0.13 0.06
CA LYS A 200 18.89 -0.79 -1.12
C LYS A 200 18.83 0.06 -2.39
N TYR A 201 18.18 1.21 -2.31
CA TYR A 201 17.99 2.11 -3.45
C TYR A 201 18.57 3.49 -3.18
N SER A 202 19.32 4.03 -4.15
CA SER A 202 19.70 5.45 -4.14
C SER A 202 18.51 6.34 -4.42
N LEU A 203 18.60 7.63 -4.07
CA LEU A 203 17.55 8.60 -4.43
C LEU A 203 17.36 8.69 -5.94
N GLU A 204 18.44 8.66 -6.73
CA GLU A 204 18.38 8.68 -8.17
C GLU A 204 17.57 7.49 -8.71
N GLU A 205 17.85 6.29 -8.24
CA GLU A 205 17.13 5.06 -8.61
C GLU A 205 15.66 5.12 -8.21
N LEU A 206 15.36 5.66 -7.01
CA LEU A 206 13.98 5.86 -6.58
C LEU A 206 13.25 6.88 -7.46
N TYR A 207 13.87 8.01 -7.77
CA TYR A 207 13.27 8.99 -8.68
C TYR A 207 13.10 8.44 -10.10
N GLU A 208 13.96 7.56 -10.56
CA GLU A 208 13.82 6.92 -11.86
C GLU A 208 12.63 5.97 -11.91
N HIS A 209 12.46 5.11 -10.90
CA HIS A 209 11.55 3.98 -10.94
C HIS A 209 10.25 4.17 -10.18
N VAL A 210 10.19 5.08 -9.21
CA VAL A 210 9.06 5.21 -8.28
C VAL A 210 8.25 6.48 -8.56
N GLU A 211 6.94 6.35 -8.51
CA GLU A 211 5.97 7.43 -8.54
C GLU A 211 5.17 7.46 -7.26
N ILE A 212 5.18 8.59 -6.58
CA ILE A 212 4.37 8.81 -5.38
C ILE A 212 3.13 9.59 -5.79
N LEU A 213 1.97 8.95 -5.65
CA LEU A 213 0.69 9.52 -6.00
C LEU A 213 0.11 10.34 -4.83
N PRO A 214 -0.70 11.37 -5.13
CA PRO A 214 -1.36 12.18 -4.11
C PRO A 214 -2.28 11.36 -3.20
N THR A 215 -2.61 11.93 -2.03
CA THR A 215 -3.55 11.34 -1.05
C THR A 215 -4.91 10.98 -1.64
N ALA A 216 -5.38 11.69 -2.68
CA ALA A 216 -6.62 11.36 -3.41
C ALA A 216 -6.71 9.88 -3.85
N TRP A 217 -5.57 9.21 -4.04
CA TRP A 217 -5.47 7.80 -4.39
C TRP A 217 -5.49 6.84 -3.18
N ASN A 218 -5.57 7.38 -1.94
CA ASN A 218 -5.60 6.57 -0.72
C ASN A 218 -6.15 7.38 0.46
N VAL A 219 -7.40 7.80 0.34
CA VAL A 219 -8.02 8.67 1.33
C VAL A 219 -8.56 7.86 2.50
N THR A 220 -7.95 7.99 3.65
CA THR A 220 -8.41 7.38 4.90
C THR A 220 -9.40 8.25 5.66
N GLU A 221 -9.40 9.57 5.42
CA GLU A 221 -10.35 10.50 6.04
C GLU A 221 -10.78 11.60 5.06
N LEU A 222 -12.08 11.93 5.09
CA LEU A 222 -12.65 13.01 4.31
C LEU A 222 -12.65 14.33 5.08
N GLU A 223 -12.68 15.43 4.34
CA GLU A 223 -12.96 16.73 4.89
C GLU A 223 -14.31 16.75 5.61
N GLY A 224 -14.33 17.25 6.86
CA GLY A 224 -15.53 17.26 7.71
C GLY A 224 -15.79 15.98 8.53
N GLU A 225 -15.04 14.91 8.33
CA GLU A 225 -15.04 13.77 9.26
C GLU A 225 -14.19 14.12 10.50
N SER A 226 -14.70 13.83 11.69
CA SER A 226 -14.09 14.28 12.97
C SER A 226 -13.39 13.17 13.73
N SER A 227 -12.92 12.14 13.06
CA SER A 227 -12.51 10.92 13.76
C SER A 227 -11.06 10.91 14.26
N CYS A 228 -10.18 11.74 13.71
CA CYS A 228 -8.77 11.69 14.11
C CYS A 228 -8.05 13.03 13.87
N GLU A 229 -7.54 13.63 14.95
CA GLU A 229 -6.74 14.85 14.88
C GLU A 229 -5.39 14.66 14.16
N PHE A 230 -5.01 13.40 13.94
CA PHE A 230 -3.72 13.03 13.32
C PHE A 230 -3.76 12.97 11.80
N LEU A 231 -4.94 13.05 11.18
CA LEU A 231 -5.06 12.98 9.74
C LEU A 231 -5.09 14.39 9.16
N ILE A 232 -3.93 14.86 8.75
CA ILE A 232 -3.70 16.24 8.33
C ILE A 232 -4.11 16.52 6.88
N ASN A 233 -4.13 15.49 6.02
CA ASN A 233 -4.51 15.61 4.61
C ASN A 233 -5.95 15.16 4.39
N LYS A 234 -6.89 16.02 4.77
CA LYS A 234 -8.31 15.79 4.50
C LYS A 234 -8.62 16.12 3.05
N THR A 235 -9.26 15.19 2.36
CA THR A 235 -9.58 15.33 0.94
C THR A 235 -11.08 15.60 0.78
N PRO A 236 -11.50 16.62 0.00
CA PRO A 236 -12.89 16.80 -0.38
C PRO A 236 -13.45 15.53 -1.03
N LYS A 237 -14.72 15.20 -0.75
CA LYS A 237 -15.33 13.95 -1.24
C LYS A 237 -15.29 13.82 -2.77
N GLU A 238 -15.45 14.91 -3.46
CA GLU A 238 -15.39 15.00 -4.92
C GLU A 238 -14.02 14.72 -5.52
N ASP A 239 -12.96 14.86 -4.72
CA ASP A 239 -11.56 14.66 -5.15
C ASP A 239 -11.03 13.26 -4.86
N VAL A 240 -11.80 12.44 -4.18
CA VAL A 240 -11.39 11.07 -3.80
C VAL A 240 -11.38 10.15 -5.02
N PHE A 241 -10.25 9.52 -5.30
CA PHE A 241 -10.13 8.48 -6.32
C PHE A 241 -10.28 7.08 -5.72
N ILE A 242 -9.59 6.82 -4.61
CA ILE A 242 -9.70 5.58 -3.83
C ILE A 242 -9.94 5.94 -2.37
N ARG A 243 -11.02 5.41 -1.80
CA ARG A 243 -11.30 5.51 -0.36
C ARG A 243 -10.76 4.29 0.36
N HIS A 244 -9.98 4.50 1.41
CA HIS A 244 -9.41 3.46 2.25
C HIS A 244 -10.10 3.43 3.62
N PHE A 245 -10.76 2.33 3.93
CA PHE A 245 -11.49 2.13 5.18
C PHE A 245 -10.61 1.48 6.25
N ALA A 246 -9.42 2.02 6.47
CA ALA A 246 -8.51 1.53 7.50
C ALA A 246 -9.15 1.62 8.89
N GLY A 247 -9.08 0.55 9.67
CA GLY A 247 -9.61 0.53 11.04
C GLY A 247 -11.04 -0.01 11.19
N GLY A 248 -11.86 0.60 12.07
CA GLY A 248 -13.15 0.06 12.52
C GLY A 248 -14.27 -0.02 11.47
N GLN A 249 -15.25 -0.88 11.76
CA GLN A 249 -16.34 -1.22 10.82
C GLN A 249 -17.47 -0.19 10.71
N GLN A 250 -17.74 0.59 11.77
CA GLN A 250 -19.01 1.30 11.87
C GLN A 250 -19.22 2.35 10.78
N TRP A 251 -18.24 3.16 10.48
CA TRP A 251 -18.35 4.18 9.44
C TRP A 251 -18.12 3.66 8.00
N ARG A 252 -17.67 2.43 7.85
CA ARG A 252 -17.59 1.77 6.52
C ARG A 252 -18.97 1.59 5.88
N LYS A 253 -19.97 1.16 6.67
CA LYS A 253 -21.35 0.98 6.17
C LYS A 253 -22.01 2.31 5.85
N GLU A 254 -21.91 3.29 6.72
CA GLU A 254 -22.54 4.61 6.56
C GLU A 254 -22.06 5.35 5.30
N TRP A 255 -20.85 5.09 4.85
CA TRP A 255 -20.34 5.72 3.63
C TRP A 255 -21.02 5.19 2.36
N PHE A 256 -21.45 3.92 2.34
CA PHE A 256 -22.13 3.31 1.21
C PHE A 256 -23.64 3.51 1.21
N GLU A 257 -24.20 3.89 2.36
CA GLU A 257 -25.64 4.12 2.55
C GLU A 257 -26.04 5.58 2.26
N LYS A 258 -25.10 6.49 2.13
CA LYS A 258 -25.25 7.91 1.76
C LYS A 258 -24.92 8.14 0.29
#